data_e72a6b8e91a7511390c2fbf7d99a0d9f
#
_entry.id   e72a6b8e91a7511390c2fbf7d99a0d9f
#
_cell.length_a   1.000
_cell.length_b   1.000
_cell.length_c   1.000
_cell.angle_alpha   90.00
_cell.angle_beta   90.00
_cell.angle_gamma   90.00
#
_symmetry.space_group_name_H-M   'P 1'
#
loop_
_entity.id
_entity.type
_entity.pdbx_description
1 polymer ?
#
loop_
_entity_poly.entity_id
_entity_poly.type
_entity_poly.pdbx_seq_one_letter_code
_entity_poly.pdbx_strand_id
1 'polypeptide(L)'
;TMKLTCSKDLLLQYINIVNKAVSNRTTLPILECILLTANERGFIMTGNDLEIGIRTAPIEAEIQEAGEVAIEARIFNEIVRRLNGESVTIATDEDYAVTIVSGSSEFKIMGQSGEDFPTLPEVEQERLYSMEQAKLRDMIRQTIFSIAQDGSKPVLTGELFELRSNSVHVVSVDGYRISFRKNSLLTGSGDTDVIVPGKTLAELNKILSQEEDDTLSIYLTEKHILFDLGTAVMVSRLIEGDFIRYAQSFSEDYKTKVVINKSELIQALERASLVSRDNRKTPVRLMIRANGMDITARSDMGTAHENVAAEVEGDDLAIAFNPRYLIEALRSIEEETVKMIFMASLSPCTILPEEGDSFKYLILPLRM
;
A
#
# COMPACT_ATOMS: atom_id res chain seq x y z
N THR A 1 8.71 -36.52 -7.58
CA THR A 1 10.11 -36.09 -7.45
C THR A 1 10.32 -34.76 -8.13
N MET A 2 11.22 -33.96 -7.63
CA MET A 2 11.67 -32.69 -8.23
C MET A 2 13.12 -32.46 -7.81
N LYS A 3 13.96 -31.90 -8.68
CA LYS A 3 15.32 -31.51 -8.30
C LYS A 3 15.79 -30.31 -9.09
N LEU A 4 16.25 -29.27 -8.38
CA LEU A 4 16.78 -28.06 -8.99
C LEU A 4 17.91 -27.45 -8.14
N THR A 5 18.72 -26.62 -8.78
CA THR A 5 19.77 -25.83 -8.12
C THR A 5 19.69 -24.39 -8.60
N CYS A 6 19.72 -23.42 -7.67
CA CYS A 6 19.66 -22.01 -7.97
C CYS A 6 20.53 -21.19 -7.02
N SER A 7 20.72 -19.90 -7.33
CA SER A 7 21.38 -18.95 -6.43
C SER A 7 20.60 -18.77 -5.14
N LYS A 8 21.28 -18.80 -4.00
CA LYS A 8 20.68 -18.52 -2.69
C LYS A 8 20.07 -17.11 -2.63
N ASP A 9 20.81 -16.10 -3.09
CA ASP A 9 20.36 -14.71 -3.01
C ASP A 9 19.11 -14.48 -3.86
N LEU A 10 19.08 -15.06 -5.06
CA LEU A 10 17.95 -15.02 -5.96
C LEU A 10 16.73 -15.74 -5.37
N LEU A 11 16.94 -16.93 -4.82
CA LEU A 11 15.89 -17.71 -4.16
C LEU A 11 15.28 -16.93 -2.99
N LEU A 12 16.10 -16.33 -2.14
CA LEU A 12 15.65 -15.53 -0.99
C LEU A 12 14.86 -14.30 -1.43
N GLN A 13 15.31 -13.62 -2.47
CA GLN A 13 14.60 -12.47 -3.05
C GLN A 13 13.18 -12.84 -3.46
N TYR A 14 13.02 -13.93 -4.19
CA TYR A 14 11.71 -14.39 -4.66
C TYR A 14 10.83 -14.99 -3.55
N ILE A 15 11.41 -15.66 -2.56
CA ILE A 15 10.68 -16.09 -1.36
C ILE A 15 10.07 -14.87 -0.65
N ASN A 16 10.83 -13.79 -0.49
CA ASN A 16 10.35 -12.57 0.15
C ASN A 16 9.18 -11.92 -0.61
N ILE A 17 9.19 -12.02 -1.94
CA ILE A 17 8.08 -11.52 -2.77
C ILE A 17 6.83 -12.39 -2.58
N VAL A 18 6.94 -13.69 -2.79
CA VAL A 18 5.82 -14.64 -2.74
C VAL A 18 5.21 -14.73 -1.35
N ASN A 19 6.02 -14.57 -0.32
CA ASN A 19 5.59 -14.64 1.08
C ASN A 19 4.54 -13.56 1.45
N LYS A 20 4.40 -12.48 0.65
CA LYS A 20 3.35 -11.46 0.84
C LYS A 20 1.94 -12.00 0.55
N ALA A 21 1.83 -13.12 -0.17
CA ALA A 21 0.57 -13.81 -0.45
C ALA A 21 0.41 -15.12 0.34
N VAL A 22 1.21 -15.36 1.35
CA VAL A 22 1.09 -16.53 2.23
C VAL A 22 0.24 -16.19 3.44
N SER A 23 -0.70 -17.06 3.79
CA SER A 23 -1.54 -16.88 4.97
C SER A 23 -0.81 -17.29 6.25
N ASN A 24 -0.87 -16.43 7.27
CA ASN A 24 -0.35 -16.75 8.61
C ASN A 24 -1.46 -17.24 9.58
N ARG A 25 -2.71 -17.15 9.17
CA ARG A 25 -3.89 -17.51 9.98
C ARG A 25 -4.96 -18.09 9.07
N THR A 26 -4.93 -19.40 8.90
CA THR A 26 -5.89 -20.11 8.04
C THR A 26 -6.27 -21.44 8.67
N THR A 27 -7.46 -21.93 8.30
CA THR A 27 -7.90 -23.30 8.59
C THR A 27 -7.45 -24.28 7.51
N LEU A 28 -6.87 -23.80 6.41
CA LEU A 28 -6.36 -24.59 5.29
C LEU A 28 -4.83 -24.60 5.29
N PRO A 29 -4.16 -25.65 5.80
CA PRO A 29 -2.70 -25.67 5.95
C PRO A 29 -1.94 -25.42 4.66
N ILE A 30 -2.48 -25.80 3.50
CA ILE A 30 -1.84 -25.58 2.20
C ILE A 30 -1.61 -24.07 1.90
N LEU A 31 -2.41 -23.17 2.46
CA LEU A 31 -2.29 -21.72 2.28
C LEU A 31 -1.13 -21.11 3.09
N GLU A 32 -0.55 -21.87 4.01
CA GLU A 32 0.68 -21.50 4.73
C GLU A 32 1.94 -21.87 3.94
N CYS A 33 1.76 -22.54 2.80
CA CYS A 33 2.84 -23.02 1.96
C CYS A 33 3.13 -22.08 0.77
N ILE A 34 4.37 -22.19 0.29
CA ILE A 34 4.77 -21.74 -1.04
C ILE A 34 4.79 -22.98 -1.94
N LEU A 35 4.14 -22.89 -3.09
CA LEU A 35 4.23 -23.93 -4.13
C LEU A 35 5.48 -23.68 -4.97
N LEU A 36 6.36 -24.66 -5.03
CA LEU A 36 7.50 -24.69 -5.93
C LEU A 36 7.15 -25.55 -7.14
N THR A 37 7.31 -25.02 -8.33
CA THR A 37 7.05 -25.73 -9.59
C THR A 37 8.28 -25.64 -10.48
N ALA A 38 8.79 -26.76 -10.91
CA ALA A 38 9.88 -26.87 -11.89
C ALA A 38 9.37 -27.61 -13.12
N ASN A 39 9.35 -26.94 -14.26
CA ASN A 39 8.87 -27.50 -15.52
C ASN A 39 9.60 -26.88 -16.73
N GLU A 40 9.12 -27.13 -17.92
CA GLU A 40 9.68 -26.58 -19.17
C GLU A 40 9.70 -25.05 -19.23
N ARG A 41 8.83 -24.38 -18.47
CA ARG A 41 8.78 -22.91 -18.38
C ARG A 41 9.82 -22.35 -17.42
N GLY A 42 10.44 -23.20 -16.58
CA GLY A 42 11.43 -22.81 -15.59
C GLY A 42 10.99 -23.12 -14.15
N PHE A 43 11.71 -22.54 -13.21
CA PHE A 43 11.41 -22.63 -11.78
C PHE A 43 10.52 -21.47 -11.37
N ILE A 44 9.34 -21.75 -10.82
CA ILE A 44 8.31 -20.79 -10.44
C ILE A 44 7.90 -21.04 -9.00
N MET A 45 7.71 -19.98 -8.22
CA MET A 45 7.12 -20.03 -6.89
C MET A 45 5.77 -19.32 -6.86
N THR A 46 4.81 -19.88 -6.14
CA THR A 46 3.46 -19.33 -6.02
C THR A 46 3.00 -19.32 -4.56
N GLY A 47 2.41 -18.21 -4.14
CA GLY A 47 1.68 -18.05 -2.88
C GLY A 47 0.23 -17.66 -3.17
N ASN A 48 -0.71 -18.10 -2.35
CA ASN A 48 -2.13 -17.78 -2.53
C ASN A 48 -2.86 -17.88 -1.19
N ASP A 49 -3.43 -16.80 -0.71
CA ASP A 49 -4.26 -16.77 0.49
C ASP A 49 -5.76 -16.65 0.18
N LEU A 50 -6.16 -16.85 -1.08
CA LEU A 50 -7.50 -16.74 -1.66
C LEU A 50 -7.99 -15.30 -1.88
N GLU A 51 -7.36 -14.31 -1.27
CA GLU A 51 -7.60 -12.88 -1.53
C GLU A 51 -6.54 -12.31 -2.46
N ILE A 52 -5.28 -12.67 -2.20
CA ILE A 52 -4.11 -12.25 -2.94
C ILE A 52 -3.36 -13.51 -3.41
N GLY A 53 -2.99 -13.54 -4.67
CA GLY A 53 -2.08 -14.54 -5.22
C GLY A 53 -0.86 -13.87 -5.83
N ILE A 54 0.31 -14.45 -5.61
CA ILE A 54 1.57 -14.02 -6.22
C ILE A 54 2.23 -15.21 -6.89
N ARG A 55 2.63 -15.03 -8.14
CA ARG A 55 3.43 -16.00 -8.91
C ARG A 55 4.64 -15.29 -9.46
N THR A 56 5.81 -15.85 -9.24
CA THR A 56 7.05 -15.32 -9.79
C THR A 56 7.13 -15.51 -11.30
N ALA A 57 7.88 -14.66 -11.98
CA ALA A 57 8.45 -14.99 -13.28
C ALA A 57 9.35 -16.23 -13.14
N PRO A 58 9.71 -16.91 -14.24
CA PRO A 58 10.68 -18.00 -14.19
C PRO A 58 11.98 -17.52 -13.54
N ILE A 59 12.38 -18.23 -12.49
CA ILE A 59 13.61 -17.97 -11.73
C ILE A 59 14.75 -18.77 -12.39
N GLU A 60 15.90 -18.14 -12.56
CA GLU A 60 17.08 -18.80 -13.09
C GLU A 60 17.49 -19.97 -12.18
N ALA A 61 17.44 -21.18 -12.72
CA ALA A 61 17.76 -22.40 -12.02
C ALA A 61 18.19 -23.51 -12.99
N GLU A 62 19.06 -24.39 -12.52
CA GLU A 62 19.35 -25.64 -13.20
C GLU A 62 18.32 -26.69 -12.74
N ILE A 63 17.43 -27.08 -13.63
CA ILE A 63 16.38 -28.08 -13.34
C ILE A 63 16.87 -29.44 -13.80
N GLN A 64 17.16 -30.32 -12.84
CA GLN A 64 17.57 -31.70 -13.10
C GLN A 64 16.33 -32.61 -13.24
N GLU A 65 15.31 -32.39 -12.44
CA GLU A 65 14.05 -33.12 -12.48
C GLU A 65 12.87 -32.18 -12.34
N ALA A 66 11.93 -32.25 -13.27
CA ALA A 66 10.68 -31.49 -13.22
C ALA A 66 9.72 -32.08 -12.17
N GLY A 67 8.95 -31.21 -11.52
CA GLY A 67 7.97 -31.61 -10.52
C GLY A 67 7.46 -30.43 -9.73
N GLU A 68 6.71 -30.70 -8.68
CA GLU A 68 6.18 -29.69 -7.79
C GLU A 68 6.09 -30.17 -6.33
N VAL A 69 6.15 -29.23 -5.42
CA VAL A 69 5.99 -29.47 -3.98
C VAL A 69 5.52 -28.18 -3.29
N ALA A 70 4.63 -28.31 -2.31
CA ALA A 70 4.28 -27.24 -1.42
C ALA A 70 5.09 -27.34 -0.12
N ILE A 71 5.73 -26.26 0.28
CA ILE A 71 6.59 -26.19 1.47
C ILE A 71 6.06 -25.08 2.38
N GLU A 72 5.96 -25.36 3.68
CA GLU A 72 5.57 -24.36 4.68
C GLU A 72 6.53 -23.15 4.62
N ALA A 73 5.96 -21.97 4.37
CA ALA A 73 6.71 -20.80 3.98
C ALA A 73 7.65 -20.29 5.08
N ARG A 74 7.23 -20.34 6.33
CA ARG A 74 8.01 -19.83 7.47
C ARG A 74 9.32 -20.61 7.64
N ILE A 75 9.24 -21.94 7.68
CA ILE A 75 10.44 -22.77 7.85
C ILE A 75 11.34 -22.69 6.61
N PHE A 76 10.76 -22.68 5.42
CA PHE A 76 11.51 -22.53 4.18
C PHE A 76 12.31 -21.22 4.15
N ASN A 77 11.67 -20.11 4.46
CA ASN A 77 12.30 -18.79 4.54
C ASN A 77 13.42 -18.76 5.61
N GLU A 78 13.15 -19.30 6.81
CA GLU A 78 14.12 -19.35 7.91
C GLU A 78 15.37 -20.17 7.52
N ILE A 79 15.20 -21.29 6.85
CA ILE A 79 16.32 -22.12 6.39
C ILE A 79 17.13 -21.35 5.33
N VAL A 80 16.49 -20.91 4.24
CA VAL A 80 17.17 -20.27 3.11
C VAL A 80 17.91 -19.00 3.57
N ARG A 81 17.30 -18.21 4.43
CA ARG A 81 17.91 -16.98 4.94
C ARG A 81 19.23 -17.23 5.70
N ARG A 82 19.38 -18.38 6.35
CA ARG A 82 20.53 -18.72 7.20
C ARG A 82 21.56 -19.62 6.52
N LEU A 83 21.30 -20.08 5.29
CA LEU A 83 22.29 -20.82 4.53
C LEU A 83 23.51 -19.95 4.24
N ASN A 84 24.69 -20.55 4.23
CA ASN A 84 25.95 -19.86 4.00
C ASN A 84 26.62 -20.17 2.66
N GLY A 85 26.05 -21.04 1.87
CA GLY A 85 26.49 -21.33 0.49
C GLY A 85 25.95 -20.31 -0.52
N GLU A 86 26.59 -20.19 -1.67
CA GLU A 86 26.15 -19.32 -2.76
C GLU A 86 25.00 -19.92 -3.58
N SER A 87 24.93 -21.26 -3.62
CA SER A 87 23.88 -21.99 -4.33
C SER A 87 23.08 -22.88 -3.39
N VAL A 88 21.85 -23.18 -3.78
CA VAL A 88 20.93 -24.05 -3.04
C VAL A 88 20.41 -25.12 -3.98
N THR A 89 20.53 -26.38 -3.58
CA THR A 89 19.91 -27.51 -4.25
C THR A 89 18.68 -27.95 -3.45
N ILE A 90 17.54 -28.03 -4.12
CA ILE A 90 16.26 -28.49 -3.56
C ILE A 90 15.85 -29.75 -4.29
N ALA A 91 15.67 -30.85 -3.54
CA ALA A 91 15.21 -32.11 -4.08
C ALA A 91 14.04 -32.66 -3.28
N THR A 92 13.07 -33.28 -3.96
CA THR A 92 11.94 -33.96 -3.31
C THR A 92 11.89 -35.43 -3.72
N ASP A 93 11.49 -36.28 -2.79
CA ASP A 93 11.17 -37.67 -3.08
C ASP A 93 9.68 -37.90 -3.38
N GLU A 94 9.25 -39.13 -3.54
CA GLU A 94 7.88 -39.53 -3.85
C GLU A 94 6.91 -39.26 -2.69
N ASP A 95 7.42 -39.16 -1.47
CA ASP A 95 6.66 -38.88 -0.25
C ASP A 95 6.66 -37.38 0.12
N TYR A 96 7.12 -36.52 -0.80
CA TYR A 96 7.24 -35.07 -0.64
C TYR A 96 8.23 -34.63 0.46
N ALA A 97 9.12 -35.52 0.91
CA ALA A 97 10.22 -35.10 1.77
C ALA A 97 11.20 -34.22 0.96
N VAL A 98 11.47 -33.02 1.48
CA VAL A 98 12.28 -31.99 0.80
C VAL A 98 13.66 -31.95 1.42
N THR A 99 14.69 -32.18 0.62
CA THR A 99 16.09 -32.03 1.01
C THR A 99 16.64 -30.73 0.44
N ILE A 100 17.16 -29.86 1.31
CA ILE A 100 17.75 -28.57 0.96
C ILE A 100 19.23 -28.62 1.31
N VAL A 101 20.10 -28.47 0.30
CA VAL A 101 21.56 -28.54 0.46
C VAL A 101 22.18 -27.21 0.00
N SER A 102 23.07 -26.68 0.82
CA SER A 102 23.87 -25.51 0.48
C SER A 102 25.18 -25.52 1.26
N GLY A 103 26.30 -25.53 0.52
CA GLY A 103 27.63 -25.68 1.16
C GLY A 103 27.72 -26.95 1.99
N SER A 104 28.00 -26.78 3.28
CA SER A 104 28.07 -27.88 4.24
C SER A 104 26.78 -28.17 4.98
N SER A 105 25.71 -27.42 4.67
CA SER A 105 24.42 -27.54 5.34
C SER A 105 23.46 -28.42 4.56
N GLU A 106 22.80 -29.34 5.25
CA GLU A 106 21.72 -30.16 4.72
C GLU A 106 20.52 -30.15 5.67
N PHE A 107 19.35 -29.86 5.12
CA PHE A 107 18.08 -29.91 5.84
C PHE A 107 17.15 -30.89 5.15
N LYS A 108 16.43 -31.67 5.94
CA LYS A 108 15.33 -32.49 5.45
C LYS A 108 14.04 -32.10 6.18
N ILE A 109 13.06 -31.61 5.42
CA ILE A 109 11.77 -31.17 5.94
C ILE A 109 10.64 -31.85 5.17
N MET A 110 9.46 -31.89 5.76
CA MET A 110 8.30 -32.44 5.08
C MET A 110 7.59 -31.36 4.28
N GLY A 111 7.42 -31.61 2.99
CA GLY A 111 6.50 -30.89 2.14
C GLY A 111 5.17 -31.62 2.01
N GLN A 112 4.36 -31.20 1.08
CA GLN A 112 3.11 -31.84 0.72
C GLN A 112 2.84 -31.71 -0.78
N SER A 113 1.86 -32.49 -1.28
CA SER A 113 1.43 -32.42 -2.68
C SER A 113 1.00 -31.01 -3.05
N GLY A 114 1.33 -30.57 -4.25
CA GLY A 114 0.82 -29.33 -4.83
C GLY A 114 -0.57 -29.45 -5.44
N GLU A 115 -1.15 -30.67 -5.53
CA GLU A 115 -2.43 -30.91 -6.20
C GLU A 115 -3.59 -30.10 -5.62
N ASP A 116 -3.59 -29.90 -4.30
CA ASP A 116 -4.62 -29.12 -3.60
C ASP A 116 -4.28 -27.63 -3.48
N PHE A 117 -3.15 -27.19 -4.03
CA PHE A 117 -2.80 -25.78 -3.98
C PHE A 117 -3.71 -24.96 -4.91
N PRO A 118 -4.40 -23.90 -4.39
CA PRO A 118 -5.38 -23.18 -5.18
C PRO A 118 -4.72 -22.44 -6.35
N THR A 119 -5.29 -22.62 -7.53
CA THR A 119 -4.85 -21.96 -8.75
C THR A 119 -5.15 -20.45 -8.68
N LEU A 120 -4.24 -19.63 -9.17
CA LEU A 120 -4.49 -18.19 -9.31
C LEU A 120 -5.58 -17.95 -10.36
N PRO A 121 -6.47 -16.95 -10.15
CA PRO A 121 -7.41 -16.53 -11.17
C PRO A 121 -6.69 -16.12 -12.46
N GLU A 122 -7.22 -16.52 -13.60
CA GLU A 122 -6.77 -16.01 -14.88
C GLU A 122 -7.35 -14.62 -15.10
N VAL A 123 -6.49 -13.67 -15.48
CA VAL A 123 -6.88 -12.31 -15.83
C VAL A 123 -6.60 -12.10 -17.31
N GLU A 124 -7.67 -11.94 -18.09
CA GLU A 124 -7.57 -11.64 -19.51
C GLU A 124 -6.93 -10.29 -19.73
N GLN A 125 -6.05 -10.20 -20.71
CA GLN A 125 -5.24 -8.98 -20.97
C GLN A 125 -5.99 -7.96 -21.84
N GLU A 126 -7.30 -7.84 -21.70
CA GLU A 126 -8.12 -6.97 -22.54
C GLU A 126 -7.96 -5.48 -22.23
N ARG A 127 -7.77 -5.13 -20.96
CA ARG A 127 -7.58 -3.75 -20.50
C ARG A 127 -6.23 -3.61 -19.84
N LEU A 128 -5.37 -2.83 -20.48
CA LEU A 128 -3.99 -2.60 -20.05
C LEU A 128 -3.77 -1.15 -19.64
N TYR A 129 -3.18 -1.00 -18.48
CA TYR A 129 -2.61 0.27 -18.00
C TYR A 129 -1.17 0.02 -17.60
N SER A 130 -0.30 0.99 -17.82
CA SER A 130 1.08 0.88 -17.36
C SER A 130 1.58 2.18 -16.76
N MET A 131 2.47 2.07 -15.78
CA MET A 131 3.08 3.20 -15.10
C MET A 131 4.42 2.82 -14.47
N GLU A 132 5.12 3.80 -13.95
CA GLU A 132 6.33 3.58 -13.16
C GLU A 132 5.98 3.00 -11.79
N GLN A 133 6.72 1.97 -11.37
CA GLN A 133 6.49 1.33 -10.06
C GLN A 133 6.69 2.30 -8.90
N ALA A 134 7.72 3.13 -8.96
CA ALA A 134 8.00 4.11 -7.92
C ALA A 134 6.84 5.11 -7.71
N LYS A 135 6.19 5.53 -8.78
CA LYS A 135 5.02 6.42 -8.70
C LYS A 135 3.83 5.76 -8.02
N LEU A 136 3.51 4.51 -8.39
CA LEU A 136 2.43 3.78 -7.73
C LEU A 136 2.72 3.54 -6.25
N ARG A 137 3.96 3.19 -5.94
CA ARG A 137 4.42 3.00 -4.56
C ARG A 137 4.21 4.26 -3.72
N ASP A 138 4.57 5.41 -4.24
CA ASP A 138 4.36 6.69 -3.56
C ASP A 138 2.87 7.03 -3.42
N MET A 139 2.06 6.83 -4.45
CA MET A 139 0.61 7.07 -4.41
C MET A 139 -0.07 6.22 -3.32
N ILE A 140 0.29 4.94 -3.22
CA ILE A 140 -0.24 4.05 -2.17
C ILE A 140 0.18 4.56 -0.79
N ARG A 141 1.45 4.84 -0.57
CA ARG A 141 1.96 5.38 0.70
C ARG A 141 1.24 6.66 1.11
N GLN A 142 0.90 7.49 0.14
CA GLN A 142 0.32 8.81 0.34
C GLN A 142 -1.20 8.82 0.51
N THR A 143 -1.85 7.66 0.45
CA THR A 143 -3.32 7.56 0.51
C THR A 143 -3.83 6.46 1.44
N ILE A 144 -3.09 5.37 1.60
CA ILE A 144 -3.58 4.14 2.27
C ILE A 144 -3.98 4.35 3.74
N PHE A 145 -3.39 5.32 4.43
CA PHE A 145 -3.69 5.61 5.83
C PHE A 145 -5.12 6.15 6.05
N SER A 146 -5.81 6.57 5.00
CA SER A 146 -7.16 7.14 5.07
C SER A 146 -8.27 6.14 4.74
N ILE A 147 -7.99 4.87 4.51
CA ILE A 147 -9.04 3.85 4.34
C ILE A 147 -9.76 3.57 5.66
N ALA A 148 -11.03 3.14 5.57
CA ALA A 148 -11.78 2.70 6.75
C ALA A 148 -11.18 1.42 7.32
N GLN A 149 -11.08 1.36 8.66
CA GLN A 149 -10.55 0.19 9.37
C GLN A 149 -11.65 -0.79 9.77
N ASP A 150 -12.87 -0.32 9.91
CA ASP A 150 -14.02 -1.17 10.20
C ASP A 150 -14.70 -1.65 8.92
N GLY A 151 -15.30 -2.83 8.97
CA GLY A 151 -15.97 -3.45 7.83
C GLY A 151 -17.41 -2.99 7.61
N SER A 152 -17.91 -1.96 8.30
CA SER A 152 -19.31 -1.51 8.19
C SER A 152 -19.67 -1.02 6.78
N LYS A 153 -18.70 -0.45 6.09
CA LYS A 153 -18.79 -0.08 4.67
C LYS A 153 -17.63 -0.70 3.90
N PRO A 154 -17.79 -1.92 3.36
CA PRO A 154 -16.71 -2.64 2.69
C PRO A 154 -15.99 -1.87 1.60
N VAL A 155 -16.71 -1.05 0.82
CA VAL A 155 -16.11 -0.23 -0.25
C VAL A 155 -15.08 0.78 0.24
N LEU A 156 -15.15 1.20 1.51
CA LEU A 156 -14.21 2.14 2.12
C LEU A 156 -12.99 1.44 2.75
N THR A 157 -12.95 0.12 2.80
CA THR A 157 -11.78 -0.66 3.24
C THR A 157 -10.73 -0.84 2.15
N GLY A 158 -11.02 -0.38 0.95
CA GLY A 158 -10.11 -0.31 -0.18
C GLY A 158 -9.95 1.10 -0.70
N GLU A 159 -9.15 1.23 -1.74
CA GLU A 159 -8.93 2.50 -2.44
C GLU A 159 -9.59 2.46 -3.81
N LEU A 160 -10.20 3.58 -4.19
CA LEU A 160 -10.70 3.79 -5.55
C LEU A 160 -9.52 4.10 -6.47
N PHE A 161 -9.42 3.34 -7.57
CA PHE A 161 -8.55 3.64 -8.69
C PHE A 161 -9.40 4.10 -9.85
N GLU A 162 -9.26 5.36 -10.21
CA GLU A 162 -9.84 5.92 -11.43
C GLU A 162 -8.78 5.91 -12.52
N LEU A 163 -8.85 4.89 -13.36
CA LEU A 163 -7.90 4.69 -14.47
C LEU A 163 -8.43 5.37 -15.73
N ARG A 164 -7.58 6.12 -16.38
CA ARG A 164 -7.87 6.89 -17.60
C ARG A 164 -6.84 6.57 -18.67
N SER A 165 -6.95 7.17 -19.84
CA SER A 165 -5.99 6.92 -20.94
C SER A 165 -4.56 7.35 -20.60
N ASN A 166 -4.38 8.40 -19.81
CA ASN A 166 -3.06 8.98 -19.51
C ASN A 166 -2.84 9.33 -18.03
N SER A 167 -3.81 9.04 -17.17
CA SER A 167 -3.72 9.36 -15.74
C SER A 167 -4.42 8.33 -14.87
N VAL A 168 -4.00 8.27 -13.61
CA VAL A 168 -4.63 7.50 -12.56
C VAL A 168 -4.86 8.38 -11.35
N HIS A 169 -6.03 8.26 -10.75
CA HIS A 169 -6.35 8.84 -9.45
C HIS A 169 -6.51 7.72 -8.45
N VAL A 170 -5.91 7.87 -7.28
CA VAL A 170 -6.06 6.96 -6.15
C VAL A 170 -6.70 7.73 -5.01
N VAL A 171 -7.81 7.20 -4.50
CA VAL A 171 -8.66 7.87 -3.51
C VAL A 171 -8.99 6.94 -2.37
N SER A 172 -8.83 7.43 -1.13
CA SER A 172 -9.25 6.73 0.08
C SER A 172 -10.11 7.63 0.95
N VAL A 173 -11.08 7.03 1.65
CA VAL A 173 -12.07 7.73 2.48
C VAL A 173 -12.42 6.87 3.69
N ASP A 174 -12.49 7.48 4.88
CA ASP A 174 -12.93 6.79 6.10
C ASP A 174 -14.15 7.44 6.80
N GLY A 175 -14.75 8.43 6.15
CA GLY A 175 -15.88 9.22 6.69
C GLY A 175 -15.47 10.48 7.47
N TYR A 176 -14.18 10.65 7.79
CA TYR A 176 -13.61 11.82 8.47
C TYR A 176 -12.63 12.57 7.61
N ARG A 177 -12.09 11.94 6.59
CA ARG A 177 -11.06 12.48 5.70
C ARG A 177 -11.10 11.82 4.33
N ILE A 178 -10.56 12.53 3.35
CA ILE A 178 -10.35 12.02 1.99
C ILE A 178 -8.90 12.28 1.63
N SER A 179 -8.22 11.27 1.11
CA SER A 179 -6.90 11.42 0.51
C SER A 179 -6.99 11.13 -0.98
N PHE A 180 -6.54 12.07 -1.79
CA PHE A 180 -6.56 12.02 -3.24
C PHE A 180 -5.17 12.26 -3.80
N ARG A 181 -4.72 11.37 -4.68
CA ARG A 181 -3.48 11.52 -5.46
C ARG A 181 -3.75 11.29 -6.93
N LYS A 182 -3.07 12.07 -7.76
CA LYS A 182 -3.11 11.97 -9.21
C LYS A 182 -1.70 11.78 -9.75
N ASN A 183 -1.53 10.90 -10.72
CA ASN A 183 -0.28 10.73 -11.43
C ASN A 183 -0.53 10.32 -12.89
N SER A 184 0.51 10.38 -13.71
CA SER A 184 0.45 10.01 -15.12
C SER A 184 0.59 8.50 -15.30
N LEU A 185 -0.06 7.97 -16.32
CA LEU A 185 0.15 6.64 -16.87
C LEU A 185 1.05 6.72 -18.10
N LEU A 186 1.81 5.67 -18.36
CA LEU A 186 2.55 5.50 -19.62
C LEU A 186 1.61 5.08 -20.74
N THR A 187 0.68 4.15 -20.45
CA THR A 187 -0.37 3.72 -21.38
C THR A 187 -1.68 3.50 -20.61
N GLY A 188 -2.82 3.62 -21.30
CA GLY A 188 -4.12 3.38 -20.72
C GLY A 188 -5.18 3.01 -21.75
N SER A 189 -6.01 2.01 -21.43
CA SER A 189 -7.06 1.44 -22.30
C SER A 189 -8.43 2.09 -22.11
N GLY A 190 -8.49 3.36 -21.73
CA GLY A 190 -9.74 4.09 -21.53
C GLY A 190 -10.17 4.15 -20.06
N ASP A 191 -11.37 4.64 -19.82
CA ASP A 191 -11.87 4.96 -18.49
C ASP A 191 -12.40 3.72 -17.77
N THR A 192 -11.89 3.46 -16.57
CA THR A 192 -12.37 2.39 -15.70
C THR A 192 -12.13 2.77 -14.24
N ASP A 193 -13.14 2.54 -13.41
CA ASP A 193 -13.07 2.75 -11.96
C ASP A 193 -13.16 1.40 -11.26
N VAL A 194 -12.21 1.12 -10.37
CA VAL A 194 -12.17 -0.11 -9.57
C VAL A 194 -11.79 0.20 -8.13
N ILE A 195 -12.20 -0.68 -7.21
CA ILE A 195 -11.87 -0.57 -5.79
C ILE A 195 -10.93 -1.72 -5.44
N VAL A 196 -9.69 -1.37 -5.08
CA VAL A 196 -8.65 -2.33 -4.73
C VAL A 196 -8.59 -2.47 -3.21
N PRO A 197 -8.63 -3.70 -2.65
CA PRO A 197 -8.56 -3.87 -1.20
C PRO A 197 -7.31 -3.26 -0.60
N GLY A 198 -7.45 -2.63 0.57
CA GLY A 198 -6.32 -2.03 1.29
C GLY A 198 -5.22 -3.03 1.64
N LYS A 199 -5.60 -4.25 2.00
CA LYS A 199 -4.64 -5.35 2.24
C LYS A 199 -3.79 -5.65 1.01
N THR A 200 -4.41 -5.72 -0.16
CA THR A 200 -3.71 -5.94 -1.44
C THR A 200 -2.68 -4.84 -1.69
N LEU A 201 -3.08 -3.59 -1.53
CA LEU A 201 -2.20 -2.43 -1.75
C LEU A 201 -1.07 -2.36 -0.73
N ALA A 202 -1.34 -2.70 0.53
CA ALA A 202 -0.31 -2.76 1.57
C ALA A 202 0.77 -3.80 1.25
N GLU A 203 0.38 -4.98 0.76
CA GLU A 203 1.32 -6.02 0.37
C GLU A 203 2.03 -5.69 -0.96
N LEU A 204 1.31 -5.17 -1.95
CA LEU A 204 1.89 -4.71 -3.21
C LEU A 204 2.97 -3.65 -2.95
N ASN A 205 2.72 -2.72 -2.06
CA ASN A 205 3.65 -1.63 -1.76
C ASN A 205 5.01 -2.11 -1.23
N LYS A 206 5.05 -3.28 -0.60
CA LYS A 206 6.29 -3.89 -0.09
C LYS A 206 7.18 -4.49 -1.18
N ILE A 207 6.62 -4.76 -2.35
CA ILE A 207 7.32 -5.40 -3.48
C ILE A 207 7.50 -4.49 -4.69
N LEU A 208 6.87 -3.32 -4.72
CA LEU A 208 7.10 -2.32 -5.76
C LEU A 208 8.52 -1.76 -5.68
N SER A 209 9.16 -1.60 -6.85
CA SER A 209 10.49 -1.03 -6.97
C SER A 209 10.49 0.48 -6.72
N GLN A 210 11.63 0.99 -6.23
CA GLN A 210 11.90 2.43 -6.10
C GLN A 210 12.75 2.98 -7.25
N GLU A 211 13.24 2.09 -8.11
CA GLU A 211 14.07 2.48 -9.25
C GLU A 211 13.22 3.22 -10.31
N GLU A 212 13.77 4.30 -10.85
CA GLU A 212 13.04 5.19 -11.77
C GLU A 212 12.58 4.51 -13.06
N ASP A 213 13.37 3.55 -13.56
CA ASP A 213 13.10 2.89 -14.85
C ASP A 213 12.19 1.66 -14.75
N ASP A 214 11.89 1.20 -13.52
CA ASP A 214 11.05 0.04 -13.33
C ASP A 214 9.57 0.40 -13.54
N THR A 215 8.93 -0.35 -14.43
CA THR A 215 7.51 -0.17 -14.76
C THR A 215 6.68 -1.36 -14.31
N LEU A 216 5.38 -1.19 -14.26
CA LEU A 216 4.43 -2.26 -14.11
C LEU A 216 3.28 -2.11 -15.11
N SER A 217 2.66 -3.24 -15.39
CA SER A 217 1.40 -3.29 -16.14
C SER A 217 0.26 -3.70 -15.22
N ILE A 218 -0.90 -3.10 -15.41
CA ILE A 218 -2.12 -3.40 -14.67
C ILE A 218 -3.15 -3.95 -15.65
N TYR A 219 -3.67 -5.14 -15.36
CA TYR A 219 -4.72 -5.78 -16.13
C TYR A 219 -5.97 -5.91 -15.28
N LEU A 220 -7.13 -5.68 -15.87
CA LEU A 220 -8.42 -5.71 -15.19
C LEU A 220 -9.39 -6.69 -15.86
N THR A 221 -10.11 -7.40 -15.01
CA THR A 221 -11.41 -8.02 -15.34
C THR A 221 -12.49 -7.38 -14.47
N GLU A 222 -13.74 -7.80 -14.63
CA GLU A 222 -14.84 -7.33 -13.79
C GLU A 222 -14.59 -7.56 -12.28
N LYS A 223 -13.91 -8.66 -11.92
CA LYS A 223 -13.76 -9.11 -10.52
C LYS A 223 -12.34 -9.10 -9.98
N HIS A 224 -11.34 -8.97 -10.86
CA HIS A 224 -9.94 -9.11 -10.49
C HIS A 224 -9.07 -8.00 -11.08
N ILE A 225 -8.00 -7.70 -10.39
CA ILE A 225 -6.89 -6.87 -10.84
C ILE A 225 -5.60 -7.68 -10.81
N LEU A 226 -4.79 -7.55 -11.84
CA LEU A 226 -3.45 -8.13 -11.90
C LEU A 226 -2.42 -7.04 -12.07
N PHE A 227 -1.43 -7.06 -11.18
CA PHE A 227 -0.23 -6.20 -11.26
C PHE A 227 0.94 -7.06 -11.76
N ASP A 228 1.43 -6.76 -12.94
CA ASP A 228 2.62 -7.40 -13.51
C ASP A 228 3.85 -6.52 -13.29
N LEU A 229 4.74 -6.95 -12.40
CA LEU A 229 5.97 -6.24 -12.04
C LEU A 229 7.18 -6.69 -12.87
N GLY A 230 6.99 -7.61 -13.80
CA GLY A 230 8.08 -8.24 -14.54
C GLY A 230 8.75 -9.38 -13.77
N THR A 231 9.10 -9.18 -12.51
CA THR A 231 9.67 -10.22 -11.63
C THR A 231 8.61 -11.16 -11.06
N ALA A 232 7.40 -10.68 -10.91
CA ALA A 232 6.25 -11.43 -10.40
C ALA A 232 4.96 -10.78 -10.85
N VAL A 233 3.87 -11.53 -10.78
CA VAL A 233 2.50 -11.01 -10.93
C VAL A 233 1.76 -11.17 -9.60
N MET A 234 0.99 -10.16 -9.25
CA MET A 234 0.07 -10.19 -8.11
C MET A 234 -1.36 -10.09 -8.63
N VAL A 235 -2.20 -11.03 -8.24
CA VAL A 235 -3.63 -11.04 -8.56
C VAL A 235 -4.42 -10.80 -7.30
N SER A 236 -5.44 -9.96 -7.37
CA SER A 236 -6.34 -9.68 -6.26
C SER A 236 -7.78 -9.61 -6.72
N ARG A 237 -8.70 -10.00 -5.84
CA ARG A 237 -10.11 -9.66 -6.00
C ARG A 237 -10.31 -8.16 -5.84
N LEU A 238 -11.23 -7.61 -6.62
CA LEU A 238 -11.72 -6.25 -6.44
C LEU A 238 -12.88 -6.23 -5.44
N ILE A 239 -13.06 -5.11 -4.76
CA ILE A 239 -14.24 -4.90 -3.92
C ILE A 239 -15.39 -4.46 -4.81
N GLU A 240 -16.51 -5.19 -4.76
CA GLU A 240 -17.72 -4.86 -5.49
C GLU A 240 -18.50 -3.74 -4.78
N GLY A 241 -19.14 -2.89 -5.56
CA GLY A 241 -20.00 -1.81 -5.08
C GLY A 241 -19.62 -0.45 -5.63
N ASP A 242 -20.41 0.54 -5.28
CA ASP A 242 -20.20 1.92 -5.69
C ASP A 242 -19.39 2.67 -4.63
N PHE A 243 -18.30 3.30 -5.05
CA PHE A 243 -17.55 4.20 -4.21
C PHE A 243 -18.32 5.50 -4.00
N ILE A 244 -18.09 6.18 -2.89
CA ILE A 244 -18.75 7.46 -2.63
C ILE A 244 -18.36 8.52 -3.67
N ARG A 245 -19.26 9.47 -3.93
CA ARG A 245 -19.01 10.58 -4.85
C ARG A 245 -18.14 11.65 -4.18
N TYR A 246 -16.87 11.32 -3.97
CA TYR A 246 -15.92 12.13 -3.22
C TYR A 246 -15.63 13.50 -3.88
N ALA A 247 -15.68 13.57 -5.20
CA ALA A 247 -15.33 14.80 -5.95
C ALA A 247 -16.21 16.00 -5.58
N GLN A 248 -17.45 15.75 -5.19
CA GLN A 248 -18.38 16.79 -4.76
C GLN A 248 -17.99 17.44 -3.42
N SER A 249 -17.16 16.77 -2.63
CA SER A 249 -16.69 17.26 -1.33
C SER A 249 -15.57 18.29 -1.47
N PHE A 250 -14.88 18.32 -2.59
CA PHE A 250 -13.82 19.28 -2.87
C PHE A 250 -14.38 20.55 -3.50
N SER A 251 -13.94 21.70 -2.98
CA SER A 251 -14.18 23.02 -3.55
C SER A 251 -12.87 23.79 -3.55
N GLU A 252 -12.66 24.61 -4.55
CA GLU A 252 -11.53 25.54 -4.61
C GLU A 252 -11.87 26.89 -3.96
N ASP A 253 -13.14 27.09 -3.60
CA ASP A 253 -13.59 28.30 -2.90
C ASP A 253 -13.10 28.32 -1.46
N TYR A 254 -12.68 29.47 -0.99
CA TYR A 254 -12.23 29.68 0.39
C TYR A 254 -12.55 31.06 0.91
N LYS A 255 -12.67 31.19 2.22
CA LYS A 255 -12.67 32.45 2.94
C LYS A 255 -11.34 32.72 3.63
N THR A 256 -10.59 31.65 3.91
CA THR A 256 -9.26 31.73 4.52
C THR A 256 -8.33 30.80 3.79
N LYS A 257 -7.19 31.31 3.34
CA LYS A 257 -6.11 30.54 2.71
C LYS A 257 -4.83 30.72 3.49
N VAL A 258 -4.15 29.62 3.75
CA VAL A 258 -2.89 29.58 4.49
C VAL A 258 -1.83 28.90 3.63
N VAL A 259 -0.69 29.55 3.43
CA VAL A 259 0.50 28.96 2.85
C VAL A 259 1.54 28.84 3.97
N ILE A 260 1.96 27.63 4.26
CA ILE A 260 2.70 27.30 5.47
C ILE A 260 3.79 26.26 5.21
N ASN A 261 4.89 26.37 5.95
CA ASN A 261 5.93 25.33 5.94
C ASN A 261 5.40 24.06 6.61
N LYS A 262 5.42 22.98 5.85
CA LYS A 262 4.91 21.68 6.28
C LYS A 262 5.60 21.14 7.53
N SER A 263 6.92 21.18 7.57
CA SER A 263 7.71 20.60 8.67
C SER A 263 7.51 21.37 9.98
N GLU A 264 7.44 22.69 9.91
CA GLU A 264 7.14 23.54 11.08
C GLU A 264 5.73 23.25 11.63
N LEU A 265 4.74 23.09 10.73
CA LEU A 265 3.38 22.77 11.14
C LEU A 265 3.29 21.37 11.78
N ILE A 266 3.92 20.36 11.18
CA ILE A 266 3.96 18.99 11.74
C ILE A 266 4.56 19.01 13.15
N GLN A 267 5.71 19.65 13.33
CA GLN A 267 6.39 19.71 14.62
C GLN A 267 5.56 20.43 15.69
N ALA A 268 4.90 21.51 15.32
CA ALA A 268 4.02 22.24 16.23
C ALA A 268 2.78 21.41 16.64
N LEU A 269 2.16 20.70 15.69
CA LEU A 269 1.06 19.77 15.96
C LEU A 269 1.50 18.61 16.86
N GLU A 270 2.67 18.06 16.64
CA GLU A 270 3.22 16.98 17.47
C GLU A 270 3.48 17.44 18.89
N ARG A 271 4.08 18.62 19.08
CA ARG A 271 4.29 19.20 20.42
C ARG A 271 2.97 19.51 21.14
N ALA A 272 2.01 20.12 20.45
CA ALA A 272 0.70 20.40 21.02
C ALA A 272 -0.04 19.12 21.46
N SER A 273 0.19 18.01 20.76
CA SER A 273 -0.41 16.71 21.07
C SER A 273 0.16 16.04 22.32
N LEU A 274 1.27 16.53 22.88
CA LEU A 274 1.91 15.94 24.06
C LEU A 274 1.07 16.05 25.32
N VAL A 275 0.13 17.00 25.40
CA VAL A 275 -0.80 17.13 26.53
C VAL A 275 -1.99 16.18 26.48
N SER A 276 -2.02 15.27 25.49
CA SER A 276 -3.06 14.25 25.38
C SER A 276 -2.62 12.94 26.03
N ARG A 277 -3.46 12.39 26.93
CA ARG A 277 -3.24 11.05 27.54
C ARG A 277 -3.33 9.92 26.52
N ASP A 278 -4.27 10.04 25.59
CA ASP A 278 -4.61 9.01 24.61
C ASP A 278 -3.95 9.25 23.26
N ASN A 279 -2.67 9.53 23.24
CA ASN A 279 -1.89 9.73 22.02
C ASN A 279 -2.75 10.12 20.81
N ARG A 280 -3.09 11.43 20.67
CA ARG A 280 -3.71 11.99 19.47
C ARG A 280 -5.26 12.06 19.43
N LYS A 281 -5.98 11.80 20.52
CA LYS A 281 -7.44 12.01 20.56
C LYS A 281 -7.86 13.39 21.06
N THR A 282 -7.00 14.08 21.79
CA THR A 282 -7.30 15.45 22.24
C THR A 282 -7.27 16.39 21.04
N PRO A 283 -8.37 17.12 20.78
CA PRO A 283 -8.41 18.08 19.68
C PRO A 283 -7.35 19.16 19.81
N VAL A 284 -6.82 19.60 18.67
CA VAL A 284 -6.08 20.85 18.56
C VAL A 284 -7.01 21.91 17.99
N ARG A 285 -6.90 23.12 18.52
CA ARG A 285 -7.58 24.30 18.00
C ARG A 285 -6.58 25.14 17.23
N LEU A 286 -6.93 25.45 15.99
CA LEU A 286 -6.20 26.36 15.13
C LEU A 286 -6.87 27.71 15.19
N MET A 287 -6.13 28.77 15.57
CA MET A 287 -6.54 30.15 15.41
C MET A 287 -5.71 30.79 14.31
N ILE A 288 -6.32 31.03 13.18
CA ILE A 288 -5.68 31.57 11.98
C ILE A 288 -5.93 33.08 11.94
N ARG A 289 -4.84 33.85 11.85
CA ARG A 289 -4.83 35.30 11.75
C ARG A 289 -3.87 35.78 10.69
N ALA A 290 -3.85 37.07 10.42
CA ALA A 290 -3.11 37.70 9.32
C ALA A 290 -1.64 37.22 9.14
N ASN A 291 -0.93 36.85 10.23
CA ASN A 291 0.48 36.56 10.17
C ASN A 291 0.84 35.11 10.54
N GLY A 292 -0.13 34.27 10.81
CA GLY A 292 0.18 32.90 11.18
C GLY A 292 -0.95 32.14 11.84
N MET A 293 -0.57 31.04 12.44
CA MET A 293 -1.47 30.09 13.06
C MET A 293 -1.05 29.84 14.50
N ASP A 294 -1.95 30.09 15.45
CA ASP A 294 -1.82 29.63 16.82
C ASP A 294 -2.47 28.26 16.96
N ILE A 295 -1.74 27.32 17.55
CA ILE A 295 -2.20 25.96 17.79
C ILE A 295 -2.27 25.76 19.30
N THR A 296 -3.46 25.45 19.80
CA THR A 296 -3.68 25.22 21.22
C THR A 296 -4.29 23.83 21.45
N ALA A 297 -3.91 23.21 22.53
CA ALA A 297 -4.49 21.96 23.03
C ALA A 297 -4.71 22.07 24.54
N ARG A 298 -5.77 21.47 25.04
CA ARG A 298 -6.10 21.44 26.46
C ARG A 298 -6.64 20.08 26.88
N SER A 299 -6.12 19.57 27.95
CA SER A 299 -6.61 18.35 28.59
C SER A 299 -6.50 18.49 30.11
N ASP A 300 -6.85 17.41 30.84
CA ASP A 300 -6.64 17.31 32.29
C ASP A 300 -5.14 17.22 32.66
N MET A 301 -4.25 16.92 31.67
CA MET A 301 -2.79 16.91 31.89
C MET A 301 -2.16 18.30 31.80
N GLY A 302 -2.81 19.25 31.15
CA GLY A 302 -2.26 20.57 30.95
C GLY A 302 -2.71 21.24 29.66
N THR A 303 -1.98 22.29 29.30
CA THR A 303 -2.24 23.10 28.10
C THR A 303 -0.98 23.21 27.26
N ALA A 304 -1.16 23.29 25.94
CA ALA A 304 -0.11 23.57 25.00
C ALA A 304 -0.49 24.78 24.14
N HIS A 305 0.49 25.59 23.81
CA HIS A 305 0.36 26.69 22.86
C HIS A 305 1.58 26.72 21.95
N GLU A 306 1.32 26.71 20.66
CA GLU A 306 2.34 26.81 19.61
C GLU A 306 1.95 27.93 18.64
N ASN A 307 2.94 28.56 18.04
CA ASN A 307 2.73 29.53 16.97
C ASN A 307 3.58 29.14 15.76
N VAL A 308 2.95 29.14 14.59
CA VAL A 308 3.62 28.89 13.31
C VAL A 308 3.38 30.07 12.39
N ALA A 309 4.46 30.66 11.88
CA ALA A 309 4.37 31.72 10.89
C ALA A 309 3.81 31.18 9.58
N ALA A 310 2.94 31.93 8.93
CA ALA A 310 2.35 31.57 7.66
C ALA A 310 1.91 32.80 6.89
N GLU A 311 1.79 32.66 5.59
CA GLU A 311 1.10 33.63 4.74
C GLU A 311 -0.39 33.33 4.79
N VAL A 312 -1.18 34.31 5.25
CA VAL A 312 -2.63 34.16 5.42
C VAL A 312 -3.35 35.18 4.57
N GLU A 313 -4.30 34.72 3.80
CA GLU A 313 -5.22 35.56 3.00
C GLU A 313 -6.66 35.27 3.42
N GLY A 314 -7.44 36.33 3.63
CA GLY A 314 -8.85 36.21 3.98
C GLY A 314 -9.14 36.42 5.46
N ASP A 315 -10.26 35.84 5.91
CA ASP A 315 -10.81 36.06 7.24
C ASP A 315 -10.01 35.32 8.34
N ASP A 316 -10.03 35.90 9.54
CA ASP A 316 -9.62 35.15 10.74
C ASP A 316 -10.54 33.97 10.98
N LEU A 317 -9.98 32.85 11.43
CA LEU A 317 -10.74 31.62 11.63
C LEU A 317 -10.24 30.85 12.85
N ALA A 318 -11.19 30.37 13.67
CA ALA A 318 -10.95 29.38 14.70
C ALA A 318 -11.60 28.06 14.31
N ILE A 319 -10.85 26.98 14.31
CA ILE A 319 -11.30 25.65 13.87
C ILE A 319 -10.53 24.56 14.63
N ALA A 320 -11.22 23.46 14.96
CA ALA A 320 -10.61 22.36 15.70
C ALA A 320 -10.53 21.08 14.85
N PHE A 321 -9.45 20.31 15.04
CA PHE A 321 -9.21 19.05 14.34
C PHE A 321 -8.70 17.97 15.29
N ASN A 322 -8.89 16.72 14.87
CA ASN A 322 -8.06 15.63 15.36
C ASN A 322 -6.65 15.79 14.76
N PRO A 323 -5.61 16.04 15.59
CA PRO A 323 -4.28 16.35 15.07
C PRO A 323 -3.67 15.20 14.27
N ARG A 324 -4.05 13.96 14.56
CA ARG A 324 -3.59 12.78 13.82
C ARG A 324 -3.90 12.88 12.34
N TYR A 325 -5.08 13.33 11.97
CA TYR A 325 -5.47 13.41 10.56
C TYR A 325 -4.67 14.47 9.79
N LEU A 326 -4.40 15.59 10.43
CA LEU A 326 -3.52 16.63 9.87
C LEU A 326 -2.08 16.11 9.70
N ILE A 327 -1.54 15.49 10.74
CA ILE A 327 -0.16 14.99 10.75
C ILE A 327 0.04 13.90 9.69
N GLU A 328 -0.86 12.93 9.60
CA GLU A 328 -0.75 11.85 8.61
C GLU A 328 -0.79 12.39 7.18
N ALA A 329 -1.70 13.33 6.88
CA ALA A 329 -1.75 13.96 5.58
C ALA A 329 -0.46 14.73 5.27
N LEU A 330 -0.03 15.59 6.18
CA LEU A 330 1.17 16.41 5.99
C LEU A 330 2.44 15.58 5.82
N ARG A 331 2.60 14.51 6.60
CA ARG A 331 3.75 13.59 6.49
C ARG A 331 3.85 12.90 5.14
N SER A 332 2.73 12.71 4.46
CA SER A 332 2.70 12.08 3.14
C SER A 332 3.08 13.02 1.99
N ILE A 333 3.12 14.31 2.23
CA ILE A 333 3.44 15.34 1.25
C ILE A 333 4.95 15.54 1.21
N GLU A 334 5.53 15.57 0.01
CA GLU A 334 6.98 15.75 -0.17
C GLU A 334 7.40 17.21 -0.26
N GLU A 335 6.50 18.07 -0.75
CA GLU A 335 6.73 19.51 -0.89
C GLU A 335 7.00 20.17 0.48
N GLU A 336 7.89 21.14 0.50
CA GLU A 336 8.27 21.87 1.72
C GLU A 336 7.13 22.76 2.23
N THR A 337 6.36 23.31 1.32
CA THR A 337 5.28 24.25 1.59
C THR A 337 3.97 23.73 1.06
N VAL A 338 2.89 23.92 1.80
CA VAL A 338 1.55 23.50 1.44
C VAL A 338 0.56 24.66 1.53
N LYS A 339 -0.51 24.55 0.78
CA LYS A 339 -1.65 25.46 0.82
C LYS A 339 -2.81 24.79 1.57
N MET A 340 -3.39 25.47 2.53
CA MET A 340 -4.57 25.03 3.27
C MET A 340 -5.70 26.02 3.03
N ILE A 341 -6.86 25.54 2.64
CA ILE A 341 -8.05 26.37 2.41
C ILE A 341 -9.20 25.98 3.34
N PHE A 342 -9.93 27.01 3.78
CA PHE A 342 -11.00 26.90 4.76
C PHE A 342 -12.19 27.79 4.36
N MET A 343 -13.40 27.34 4.65
CA MET A 343 -14.63 28.15 4.46
C MET A 343 -15.19 28.66 5.78
N ALA A 344 -15.29 27.81 6.79
CA ALA A 344 -15.89 28.16 8.09
C ALA A 344 -15.41 27.18 9.17
N SER A 345 -15.72 27.49 10.43
CA SER A 345 -15.30 26.68 11.60
C SER A 345 -15.86 25.25 11.67
N LEU A 346 -16.90 24.95 10.90
CA LEU A 346 -17.51 23.61 10.80
C LEU A 346 -17.44 23.02 9.39
N SER A 347 -16.71 23.67 8.49
CA SER A 347 -16.47 23.19 7.14
C SER A 347 -15.12 22.50 7.03
N PRO A 348 -14.95 21.55 6.10
CA PRO A 348 -13.68 20.84 5.93
C PRO A 348 -12.49 21.77 5.63
N CYS A 349 -11.31 21.37 6.08
CA CYS A 349 -10.05 21.89 5.58
C CYS A 349 -9.62 21.06 4.36
N THR A 350 -9.12 21.71 3.33
CA THR A 350 -8.46 21.04 2.21
C THR A 350 -7.00 21.47 2.14
N ILE A 351 -6.10 20.47 2.12
CA ILE A 351 -4.65 20.67 1.94
C ILE A 351 -4.31 20.38 0.49
N LEU A 352 -3.64 21.33 -0.14
CA LEU A 352 -3.34 21.34 -1.57
C LEU A 352 -1.86 21.65 -1.80
N PRO A 353 -1.28 21.26 -2.97
CA PRO A 353 -0.01 21.83 -3.39
C PRO A 353 -0.16 23.34 -3.65
N GLU A 354 0.92 24.10 -3.55
CA GLU A 354 0.89 25.52 -3.92
C GLU A 354 0.50 25.69 -5.40
N GLU A 355 1.00 24.83 -6.26
CA GLU A 355 0.71 24.82 -7.68
C GLU A 355 0.30 23.43 -8.15
N GLY A 356 -0.62 23.36 -9.11
CA GLY A 356 -1.10 22.11 -9.70
C GLY A 356 -2.15 21.39 -8.87
N ASP A 357 -2.40 20.13 -9.21
CA ASP A 357 -3.50 19.32 -8.67
C ASP A 357 -3.06 17.88 -8.31
N SER A 358 -1.77 17.69 -8.01
CA SER A 358 -1.20 16.37 -7.76
C SER A 358 -1.77 15.67 -6.52
N PHE A 359 -2.24 16.43 -5.55
CA PHE A 359 -2.90 15.89 -4.36
C PHE A 359 -3.97 16.81 -3.80
N LYS A 360 -4.90 16.20 -3.06
CA LYS A 360 -5.91 16.90 -2.23
C LYS A 360 -6.17 16.05 -0.99
N TYR A 361 -6.04 16.67 0.18
CA TYR A 361 -6.40 16.04 1.45
C TYR A 361 -7.50 16.86 2.10
N LEU A 362 -8.66 16.24 2.29
CA LEU A 362 -9.78 16.87 2.96
C LEU A 362 -9.95 16.28 4.35
N ILE A 363 -10.07 17.14 5.37
CA ILE A 363 -10.19 16.73 6.76
C ILE A 363 -11.39 17.46 7.38
N LEU A 364 -12.32 16.69 7.95
CA LEU A 364 -13.46 17.24 8.67
C LEU A 364 -13.03 17.81 10.02
N PRO A 365 -13.54 18.98 10.40
CA PRO A 365 -13.28 19.56 11.71
C PRO A 365 -14.09 18.87 12.80
N LEU A 366 -13.64 19.06 14.04
CA LEU A 366 -14.39 18.72 15.24
C LEU A 366 -15.20 19.93 15.72
N ARG A 367 -16.30 19.65 16.38
CA ARG A 367 -17.04 20.71 17.09
C ARG A 367 -16.25 21.14 18.31
N MET A 368 -16.11 22.45 18.50
CA MET A 368 -15.48 23.04 19.68
C MET A 368 -16.47 23.12 20.85
#